data_499e9ec8af02246fd2851f67a000350c
#
_entry.id   499e9ec8af02246fd2851f67a000350c
#
_cell.length_a   1.000
_cell.length_b   1.000
_cell.length_c   1.000
_cell.angle_alpha   90.00
_cell.angle_beta   90.00
_cell.angle_gamma   90.00
#
_symmetry.space_group_name_H-M   'P 1'
#
loop_
_entity.id
_entity.type
_entity.pdbx_description
1 polymer ?
#
loop_
_entity_poly.entity_id
_entity_poly.type
_entity_poly.pdbx_seq_one_letter_code
_entity_poly.pdbx_strand_id
1 'polypeptide(L)'
;MNRRTRRWRLGALLCAALIGLSVDIGAAASLTLTSQALTPYRTCTLTATPITTPIVADAVVEQATPAGNFGALTSMNVASGTGVNRRMYVRFDLTQCSPAVPSTAVVRLATLRLFSTALPAACRTIDIFRVTAAWAETTLTWNNQPFGTAINNPATATRIGSFDVGTPAGCGNATNNMYISGATLTADVAAFVAGSATNFGWMLRDDAENAATTRTWTASTKELGILSQAPQLIVTYVTLP
;
A
#
# COMPACT_ATOMS: atom_id res chain seq x y z
N MET A 1 3.08 9.67 61.48
CA MET A 1 3.42 8.92 60.26
C MET A 1 2.17 8.59 59.51
N ASN A 2 1.83 9.35 58.46
CA ASN A 2 0.56 9.27 57.75
C ASN A 2 0.83 8.82 56.30
N ARG A 3 0.48 7.60 55.96
CA ARG A 3 0.55 7.07 54.59
C ARG A 3 -0.68 7.55 53.81
N ARG A 4 -0.50 8.46 52.85
CA ARG A 4 -1.54 8.84 51.88
C ARG A 4 -1.53 7.86 50.71
N THR A 5 -2.57 7.03 50.62
CA THR A 5 -2.88 6.19 49.45
C THR A 5 -3.44 7.07 48.34
N ARG A 6 -2.73 7.16 47.24
CA ARG A 6 -3.14 7.84 46.00
C ARG A 6 -4.01 6.87 45.17
N ARG A 7 -5.32 7.10 45.15
CA ARG A 7 -6.24 6.39 44.25
C ARG A 7 -6.13 6.98 42.85
N TRP A 8 -5.71 6.17 41.90
CA TRP A 8 -5.79 6.46 40.48
C TRP A 8 -7.26 6.27 40.04
N ARG A 9 -7.89 7.33 39.58
CA ARG A 9 -9.19 7.25 38.88
C ARG A 9 -8.91 7.04 37.40
N LEU A 10 -9.31 5.89 36.87
CA LEU A 10 -9.43 5.69 35.43
C LEU A 10 -10.50 6.66 34.90
N GLY A 11 -10.09 7.60 34.10
CA GLY A 11 -11.00 8.43 33.30
C GLY A 11 -11.44 7.64 32.08
N ALA A 12 -12.71 7.22 32.06
CA ALA A 12 -13.33 6.75 30.82
C ALA A 12 -13.51 7.95 29.88
N LEU A 13 -12.85 7.93 28.71
CA LEU A 13 -13.13 8.87 27.63
C LEU A 13 -14.50 8.52 27.03
N LEU A 14 -15.54 9.27 27.42
CA LEU A 14 -16.78 9.34 26.66
C LEU A 14 -16.51 10.17 25.39
N CYS A 15 -16.54 9.55 24.21
CA CYS A 15 -16.71 10.28 22.95
C CYS A 15 -18.09 10.92 22.94
N ALA A 16 -18.17 12.23 23.22
CA ALA A 16 -19.38 13.01 23.06
C ALA A 16 -19.67 13.19 21.56
N ALA A 17 -20.73 12.56 21.08
CA ALA A 17 -21.33 12.91 19.79
C ALA A 17 -21.93 14.32 19.91
N LEU A 18 -21.49 15.25 19.06
CA LEU A 18 -22.08 16.58 18.96
C LEU A 18 -23.52 16.46 18.46
N ILE A 19 -24.47 16.63 19.35
CA ILE A 19 -25.89 16.76 19.03
C ILE A 19 -26.12 18.26 18.79
N GLY A 20 -26.30 18.64 17.54
CA GLY A 20 -26.78 20.00 17.20
C GLY A 20 -28.24 20.13 17.59
N LEU A 21 -28.56 20.87 18.64
CA LEU A 21 -29.91 21.19 19.06
C LEU A 21 -30.30 22.52 18.45
N SER A 22 -31.20 22.52 17.45
CA SER A 22 -31.95 23.72 17.04
C SER A 22 -33.30 23.66 17.73
N VAL A 23 -33.59 24.64 18.60
CA VAL A 23 -34.88 24.77 19.27
C VAL A 23 -35.69 25.81 18.50
N ASP A 24 -36.75 25.36 17.81
CA ASP A 24 -37.78 26.22 17.25
C ASP A 24 -38.95 26.27 18.22
N ILE A 25 -39.27 27.49 18.73
CA ILE A 25 -40.28 27.68 19.77
C ILE A 25 -41.64 27.98 19.08
N GLY A 26 -42.41 26.96 18.75
CA GLY A 26 -43.72 27.24 18.24
C GLY A 26 -44.65 26.10 17.78
N ALA A 27 -44.25 24.86 17.92
CA ALA A 27 -45.13 23.69 17.73
C ALA A 27 -44.61 22.50 18.50
N ALA A 28 -45.48 21.67 19.04
CA ALA A 28 -45.08 20.42 19.70
C ALA A 28 -44.48 19.46 18.67
N ALA A 29 -43.21 19.64 18.40
CA ALA A 29 -42.43 18.74 17.53
C ALA A 29 -41.97 17.56 18.37
N SER A 30 -42.41 16.35 18.03
CA SER A 30 -41.84 15.12 18.54
C SER A 30 -40.43 14.95 17.98
N LEU A 31 -39.44 15.08 18.81
CA LEU A 31 -38.03 14.81 18.44
C LEU A 31 -37.87 13.31 18.25
N THR A 32 -37.86 12.86 17.01
CA THR A 32 -37.53 11.46 16.72
C THR A 32 -35.99 11.35 16.63
N LEU A 33 -35.34 10.88 17.68
CA LEU A 33 -33.94 10.52 17.63
C LEU A 33 -33.82 9.21 16.80
N THR A 34 -33.46 9.33 15.55
CA THR A 34 -33.00 8.20 14.77
C THR A 34 -31.54 7.93 15.14
N SER A 35 -31.28 6.88 15.91
CA SER A 35 -29.92 6.37 16.08
C SER A 35 -29.46 5.81 14.74
N GLN A 36 -28.60 6.51 14.03
CA GLN A 36 -27.91 5.89 12.90
C GLN A 36 -26.95 4.83 13.46
N ALA A 37 -27.23 3.58 13.13
CA ALA A 37 -26.30 2.50 13.43
C ALA A 37 -24.96 2.81 12.75
N LEU A 38 -23.91 2.93 13.54
CA LEU A 38 -22.55 3.10 13.00
C LEU A 38 -22.23 1.89 12.13
N THR A 39 -22.06 2.10 10.85
CA THR A 39 -21.65 1.03 9.93
C THR A 39 -20.25 0.58 10.32
N PRO A 40 -20.06 -0.68 10.77
CA PRO A 40 -18.76 -1.13 11.23
C PRO A 40 -17.74 -1.14 10.11
N TYR A 41 -16.52 -0.75 10.41
CA TYR A 41 -15.40 -0.96 9.51
C TYR A 41 -15.14 -2.44 9.31
N ARG A 42 -14.86 -2.82 8.06
CA ARG A 42 -14.41 -4.15 7.67
C ARG A 42 -13.00 -4.05 7.10
N THR A 43 -12.25 -5.13 7.23
CA THR A 43 -10.88 -5.20 6.71
C THR A 43 -10.73 -6.44 5.84
N CYS A 44 -10.18 -6.26 4.64
CA CYS A 44 -9.65 -7.33 3.81
C CYS A 44 -8.12 -7.25 3.83
N THR A 45 -7.47 -8.37 4.09
CA THR A 45 -6.01 -8.48 4.05
C THR A 45 -5.62 -9.49 3.00
N LEU A 46 -4.91 -9.05 1.97
CA LEU A 46 -4.41 -9.87 0.87
C LEU A 46 -2.90 -10.06 1.02
N THR A 47 -2.48 -11.30 1.11
CA THR A 47 -1.08 -11.73 1.11
C THR A 47 -1.03 -13.18 0.68
N ALA A 48 0.09 -13.64 0.14
CA ALA A 48 0.23 -15.00 -0.36
C ALA A 48 1.66 -15.52 -0.19
N THR A 49 1.79 -16.83 -0.25
CA THR A 49 3.04 -17.55 -0.49
C THR A 49 2.95 -18.24 -1.86
N PRO A 50 4.05 -18.77 -2.44
CA PRO A 50 4.09 -19.31 -3.80
C PRO A 50 3.07 -20.44 -4.07
N ILE A 51 2.66 -21.14 -3.01
CA ILE A 51 1.83 -22.36 -3.08
C ILE A 51 0.34 -22.03 -3.15
N THR A 52 -0.06 -20.80 -2.87
CA THR A 52 -1.46 -20.37 -2.88
C THR A 52 -1.85 -19.75 -4.22
N THR A 53 -3.14 -19.71 -4.48
CA THR A 53 -3.73 -19.03 -5.65
C THR A 53 -3.13 -17.64 -5.88
N PRO A 54 -3.17 -17.08 -7.08
CA PRO A 54 -2.48 -15.84 -7.46
C PRO A 54 -3.08 -14.60 -6.80
N ILE A 55 -3.12 -14.60 -5.45
CA ILE A 55 -3.58 -13.45 -4.65
C ILE A 55 -2.64 -12.26 -4.85
N VAL A 56 -1.34 -12.55 -4.97
CA VAL A 56 -0.29 -11.56 -5.18
C VAL A 56 0.49 -11.95 -6.42
N ALA A 57 0.74 -10.98 -7.29
CA ALA A 57 1.77 -11.05 -8.33
C ALA A 57 2.82 -10.01 -7.98
N ASP A 58 4.08 -10.42 -7.91
CA ASP A 58 5.21 -9.53 -7.66
C ASP A 58 6.42 -9.91 -8.55
N ALA A 59 7.12 -8.92 -9.04
CA ALA A 59 8.26 -9.12 -9.93
C ALA A 59 9.20 -7.92 -9.89
N VAL A 60 10.45 -8.14 -10.27
CA VAL A 60 11.41 -7.08 -10.56
C VAL A 60 11.79 -7.13 -12.04
N VAL A 61 12.02 -5.96 -12.63
CA VAL A 61 12.59 -5.83 -13.96
C VAL A 61 13.95 -5.15 -13.85
N GLU A 62 14.94 -5.64 -14.63
CA GLU A 62 16.32 -5.22 -14.54
C GLU A 62 16.85 -4.70 -15.89
N GLN A 63 17.40 -3.49 -15.90
CA GLN A 63 17.98 -2.89 -17.10
C GLN A 63 19.20 -3.66 -17.59
N ALA A 64 20.02 -4.17 -16.68
CA ALA A 64 21.25 -4.92 -17.01
C ALA A 64 20.96 -6.25 -17.70
N THR A 65 19.77 -6.82 -17.51
CA THR A 65 19.33 -8.09 -18.12
C THR A 65 17.93 -7.88 -18.72
N PRO A 66 17.81 -7.09 -19.82
CA PRO A 66 16.56 -6.51 -20.23
C PRO A 66 15.52 -7.51 -20.76
N ALA A 67 15.93 -8.70 -21.18
CA ALA A 67 15.05 -9.80 -21.59
C ALA A 67 14.83 -10.83 -20.47
N GLY A 68 15.47 -10.68 -19.31
CA GLY A 68 15.32 -11.59 -18.16
C GLY A 68 13.98 -11.40 -17.44
N ASN A 69 13.34 -12.53 -17.11
CA ASN A 69 12.18 -12.53 -16.20
C ASN A 69 12.64 -12.90 -14.80
N PHE A 70 12.22 -12.12 -13.81
CA PHE A 70 12.62 -12.26 -12.42
C PHE A 70 11.43 -12.39 -11.45
N GLY A 71 10.29 -12.87 -11.94
CA GLY A 71 9.08 -13.09 -11.13
C GLY A 71 9.17 -14.26 -10.16
N ALA A 72 10.21 -15.10 -10.23
CA ALA A 72 10.39 -16.25 -9.32
C ALA A 72 11.47 -16.02 -8.24
N LEU A 73 11.99 -14.79 -8.11
CA LEU A 73 13.01 -14.48 -7.10
C LEU A 73 12.38 -14.35 -5.71
N THR A 74 13.10 -14.78 -4.68
CA THR A 74 12.69 -14.65 -3.27
C THR A 74 12.83 -13.23 -2.72
N SER A 75 13.39 -12.32 -3.50
CA SER A 75 13.48 -10.90 -3.21
C SER A 75 13.33 -10.06 -4.48
N MET A 76 12.79 -8.87 -4.32
CA MET A 76 12.70 -7.84 -5.36
C MET A 76 13.41 -6.58 -4.89
N ASN A 77 13.86 -5.75 -5.81
CA ASN A 77 14.56 -4.54 -5.44
C ASN A 77 14.27 -3.36 -6.37
N VAL A 78 14.34 -2.16 -5.81
CA VAL A 78 14.48 -0.92 -6.55
C VAL A 78 15.95 -0.56 -6.54
N ALA A 79 16.53 -0.34 -7.71
CA ALA A 79 17.90 0.12 -7.82
C ALA A 79 17.99 1.30 -8.77
N SER A 80 18.87 2.25 -8.44
CA SER A 80 19.27 3.33 -9.30
C SER A 80 20.78 3.25 -9.52
N GLY A 81 21.19 3.16 -10.77
CA GLY A 81 22.59 3.14 -11.16
C GLY A 81 22.72 3.11 -12.68
N THR A 82 23.82 3.65 -13.21
CA THR A 82 24.05 3.71 -14.67
C THR A 82 24.01 2.32 -15.29
N GLY A 83 23.00 2.06 -16.11
CA GLY A 83 22.80 0.77 -16.79
C GLY A 83 22.32 -0.39 -15.91
N VAL A 84 22.02 -0.14 -14.63
CA VAL A 84 21.60 -1.19 -13.67
C VAL A 84 20.34 -0.82 -12.88
N ASN A 85 19.49 0.02 -13.48
CA ASN A 85 18.22 0.38 -12.85
C ASN A 85 17.31 -0.83 -12.72
N ARG A 86 16.53 -0.87 -11.61
CA ARG A 86 15.55 -1.92 -11.32
C ARG A 86 14.26 -1.31 -10.82
N ARG A 87 13.13 -1.89 -11.22
CA ARG A 87 11.80 -1.49 -10.81
C ARG A 87 11.05 -2.68 -10.28
N MET A 88 10.32 -2.48 -9.17
CA MET A 88 9.42 -3.49 -8.61
C MET A 88 8.02 -3.31 -9.18
N TYR A 89 7.33 -4.42 -9.41
CA TYR A 89 5.90 -4.49 -9.75
C TYR A 89 5.18 -5.32 -8.71
N VAL A 90 4.01 -4.87 -8.25
CA VAL A 90 3.17 -5.61 -7.32
C VAL A 90 1.70 -5.41 -7.65
N ARG A 91 0.92 -6.49 -7.62
CA ARG A 91 -0.53 -6.49 -7.84
C ARG A 91 -1.20 -7.48 -6.89
N PHE A 92 -2.38 -7.12 -6.41
CA PHE A 92 -3.20 -7.95 -5.52
C PHE A 92 -4.55 -8.23 -6.17
N ASP A 93 -5.00 -9.47 -6.14
CA ASP A 93 -6.32 -9.86 -6.62
C ASP A 93 -7.38 -9.57 -5.54
N LEU A 94 -8.09 -8.46 -5.68
CA LEU A 94 -9.14 -8.03 -4.75
C LEU A 94 -10.34 -8.97 -4.69
N THR A 95 -10.50 -9.86 -5.68
CA THR A 95 -11.57 -10.87 -5.67
C THR A 95 -11.36 -11.94 -4.61
N GLN A 96 -10.13 -12.06 -4.10
CA GLN A 96 -9.74 -13.00 -3.06
C GLN A 96 -10.04 -12.50 -1.63
N CYS A 97 -10.63 -11.32 -1.49
CA CYS A 97 -11.13 -10.86 -0.20
C CYS A 97 -12.22 -11.79 0.34
N SER A 98 -12.10 -12.17 1.62
CA SER A 98 -13.13 -12.98 2.29
C SER A 98 -13.53 -12.32 3.62
N PRO A 99 -14.78 -11.84 3.75
CA PRO A 99 -15.81 -11.77 2.71
C PRO A 99 -15.43 -10.85 1.54
N ALA A 100 -16.03 -11.09 0.37
CA ALA A 100 -15.80 -10.24 -0.81
C ALA A 100 -16.14 -8.78 -0.51
N VAL A 101 -15.32 -7.86 -1.04
CA VAL A 101 -15.58 -6.42 -0.95
C VAL A 101 -16.62 -6.05 -2.01
N PRO A 102 -17.82 -5.60 -1.64
CA PRO A 102 -18.83 -5.20 -2.62
C PRO A 102 -18.34 -4.03 -3.48
N SER A 103 -18.72 -3.98 -4.75
CA SER A 103 -18.38 -2.85 -5.64
C SER A 103 -18.96 -1.49 -5.16
N THR A 104 -20.00 -1.53 -4.33
CA THR A 104 -20.61 -0.35 -3.68
C THR A 104 -19.95 0.02 -2.35
N ALA A 105 -18.95 -0.74 -1.89
CA ALA A 105 -18.25 -0.45 -0.64
C ALA A 105 -17.48 0.88 -0.73
N VAL A 106 -17.46 1.61 0.37
CA VAL A 106 -16.64 2.82 0.49
C VAL A 106 -15.31 2.44 1.11
N VAL A 107 -14.25 2.40 0.30
CA VAL A 107 -12.89 2.18 0.78
C VAL A 107 -12.43 3.41 1.58
N ARG A 108 -12.01 3.21 2.82
CA ARG A 108 -11.58 4.26 3.75
C ARG A 108 -10.08 4.38 3.85
N LEU A 109 -9.38 3.26 3.74
CA LEU A 109 -7.92 3.21 3.80
C LEU A 109 -7.43 2.00 3.02
N ALA A 110 -6.40 2.21 2.22
CA ALA A 110 -5.58 1.15 1.66
C ALA A 110 -4.14 1.30 2.14
N THR A 111 -3.54 0.21 2.56
CA THR A 111 -2.15 0.17 3.02
C THR A 111 -1.42 -0.96 2.30
N LEU A 112 -0.38 -0.61 1.55
CA LEU A 112 0.58 -1.56 1.00
C LEU A 112 1.67 -1.80 2.04
N ARG A 113 1.89 -3.05 2.42
CA ARG A 113 3.01 -3.46 3.26
C ARG A 113 4.03 -4.21 2.42
N LEU A 114 5.29 -3.80 2.50
CA LEU A 114 6.44 -4.48 1.94
C LEU A 114 7.42 -4.79 3.07
N PHE A 115 8.06 -5.96 3.03
CA PHE A 115 9.04 -6.34 4.04
C PHE A 115 10.44 -6.01 3.54
N SER A 116 11.03 -4.94 4.06
CA SER A 116 12.37 -4.46 3.71
C SER A 116 13.45 -5.36 4.32
N THR A 117 14.35 -5.88 3.48
CA THR A 117 15.45 -6.75 3.91
C THR A 117 16.81 -6.06 3.81
N ALA A 118 16.95 -5.05 2.95
CA ALA A 118 18.17 -4.27 2.85
C ALA A 118 17.85 -2.81 2.47
N LEU A 119 18.57 -1.88 3.10
CA LEU A 119 18.45 -0.45 2.89
C LEU A 119 19.67 0.11 2.17
N PRO A 120 19.52 1.11 1.29
CA PRO A 120 20.64 1.83 0.70
C PRO A 120 21.39 2.63 1.77
N ALA A 121 22.71 2.78 1.58
CA ALA A 121 23.56 3.56 2.47
C ALA A 121 23.24 5.07 2.46
N ALA A 122 22.62 5.56 1.39
CA ALA A 122 22.13 6.94 1.26
C ALA A 122 20.60 6.95 1.30
N CYS A 123 20.02 8.03 1.78
CA CYS A 123 18.57 8.23 1.72
C CYS A 123 18.10 8.29 0.27
N ARG A 124 17.07 7.51 -0.05
CA ARG A 124 16.45 7.47 -1.39
C ARG A 124 14.95 7.57 -1.26
N THR A 125 14.36 8.35 -2.16
CA THR A 125 12.92 8.40 -2.32
C THR A 125 12.49 7.36 -3.33
N ILE A 126 11.53 6.51 -2.95
CA ILE A 126 10.91 5.53 -3.83
C ILE A 126 9.54 6.07 -4.23
N ASP A 127 9.37 6.26 -5.52
CA ASP A 127 8.12 6.69 -6.13
C ASP A 127 7.22 5.49 -6.44
N ILE A 128 5.90 5.65 -6.26
CA ILE A 128 4.88 4.66 -6.56
C ILE A 128 3.99 5.17 -7.69
N PHE A 129 3.74 4.30 -8.69
CA PHE A 129 2.92 4.62 -9.86
C PHE A 129 1.86 3.55 -10.06
N ARG A 130 0.62 3.97 -10.36
CA ARG A 130 -0.42 3.04 -10.77
C ARG A 130 -0.12 2.50 -12.16
N VAL A 131 -0.10 1.18 -12.30
CA VAL A 131 0.07 0.51 -13.59
C VAL A 131 -1.25 0.56 -14.37
N THR A 132 -1.19 0.96 -15.64
CA THR A 132 -2.37 1.16 -16.50
C THR A 132 -2.45 0.16 -17.66
N ALA A 133 -1.48 -0.73 -17.79
CA ALA A 133 -1.46 -1.79 -18.80
C ALA A 133 -1.21 -3.16 -18.18
N ALA A 134 -1.71 -4.21 -18.81
CA ALA A 134 -1.58 -5.57 -18.33
C ALA A 134 -0.11 -6.05 -18.31
N TRP A 135 0.22 -6.85 -17.30
CA TRP A 135 1.48 -7.55 -17.17
C TRP A 135 1.27 -8.89 -16.47
N ALA A 136 2.18 -9.81 -16.66
CA ALA A 136 2.18 -11.10 -15.99
C ALA A 136 3.54 -11.36 -15.35
N GLU A 137 3.54 -11.82 -14.12
CA GLU A 137 4.72 -12.10 -13.31
C GLU A 137 5.72 -13.00 -14.03
N THR A 138 5.23 -14.04 -14.69
CA THR A 138 6.06 -15.05 -15.36
C THR A 138 6.67 -14.61 -16.68
N THR A 139 6.29 -13.43 -17.22
CA THR A 139 6.75 -12.93 -18.52
C THR A 139 7.23 -11.49 -18.51
N LEU A 140 7.06 -10.78 -17.38
CA LEU A 140 7.48 -9.40 -17.23
C LEU A 140 9.01 -9.28 -17.32
N THR A 141 9.48 -8.38 -18.17
CA THR A 141 10.90 -8.08 -18.37
C THR A 141 11.10 -6.57 -18.47
N TRP A 142 12.34 -6.08 -18.45
CA TRP A 142 12.62 -4.67 -18.70
C TRP A 142 12.12 -4.22 -20.08
N ASN A 143 12.22 -5.08 -21.09
CA ASN A 143 11.85 -4.75 -22.48
C ASN A 143 10.32 -4.64 -22.68
N ASN A 144 9.51 -5.38 -21.94
CA ASN A 144 8.05 -5.44 -22.15
C ASN A 144 7.22 -4.82 -21.01
N GLN A 145 7.87 -4.17 -20.03
CA GLN A 145 7.19 -3.55 -18.92
C GLN A 145 6.21 -2.44 -19.35
N PRO A 146 5.08 -2.24 -18.62
CA PRO A 146 4.04 -1.28 -18.99
C PRO A 146 4.52 0.16 -19.20
N PHE A 147 5.54 0.61 -18.47
CA PHE A 147 6.07 1.97 -18.56
C PHE A 147 7.23 2.11 -19.57
N GLY A 148 7.57 1.03 -20.28
CA GLY A 148 8.68 1.03 -21.25
C GLY A 148 10.05 1.16 -20.59
N THR A 149 11.08 1.28 -21.42
CA THR A 149 12.50 1.18 -21.02
C THR A 149 13.16 2.53 -20.71
N ALA A 150 12.48 3.65 -20.96
CA ALA A 150 13.06 4.98 -20.74
C ALA A 150 13.35 5.22 -19.25
N ILE A 151 14.50 5.83 -18.99
CA ILE A 151 14.94 6.21 -17.64
C ILE A 151 14.02 7.27 -17.07
N ASN A 152 13.75 7.20 -15.78
CA ASN A 152 12.82 8.06 -15.05
C ASN A 152 11.36 8.05 -15.57
N ASN A 153 10.98 7.03 -16.32
CA ASN A 153 9.61 6.85 -16.77
C ASN A 153 8.81 5.93 -15.80
N PRO A 154 7.55 6.27 -15.48
CA PRO A 154 6.83 7.49 -15.86
C PRO A 154 7.35 8.73 -15.12
N ALA A 155 6.96 9.91 -15.62
CA ALA A 155 7.36 11.18 -15.00
C ALA A 155 6.86 11.27 -13.54
N THR A 156 7.67 11.86 -12.67
CA THR A 156 7.35 12.01 -11.23
C THR A 156 6.01 12.73 -10.96
N ALA A 157 5.56 13.57 -11.88
CA ALA A 157 4.27 14.24 -11.78
C ALA A 157 3.06 13.29 -11.79
N THR A 158 3.21 12.05 -12.28
CA THR A 158 2.13 11.03 -12.31
C THR A 158 2.20 10.04 -11.16
N ARG A 159 3.11 10.23 -10.22
CA ARG A 159 3.22 9.37 -9.05
C ARG A 159 1.98 9.46 -8.17
N ILE A 160 1.58 8.34 -7.58
CA ILE A 160 0.48 8.28 -6.63
C ILE A 160 0.95 8.39 -5.17
N GLY A 161 2.24 8.27 -4.93
CA GLY A 161 2.85 8.37 -3.61
C GLY A 161 4.35 8.18 -3.69
N SER A 162 5.01 8.45 -2.58
CA SER A 162 6.44 8.19 -2.37
C SER A 162 6.74 7.95 -0.90
N PHE A 163 7.85 7.30 -0.63
CA PHE A 163 8.38 7.10 0.71
C PHE A 163 9.91 7.06 0.66
N ASP A 164 10.54 7.40 1.79
CA ASP A 164 11.99 7.39 1.88
C ASP A 164 12.51 6.08 2.48
N VAL A 165 13.65 5.63 1.99
CA VAL A 165 14.38 4.45 2.47
C VAL A 165 15.86 4.76 2.58
N GLY A 166 16.53 4.23 3.60
CA GLY A 166 17.97 4.37 3.75
C GLY A 166 18.44 4.21 5.20
N THR A 167 19.74 4.07 5.38
CA THR A 167 20.37 3.92 6.70
C THR A 167 20.59 5.23 7.47
N PRO A 168 20.71 6.43 6.82
CA PRO A 168 20.93 7.67 7.56
C PRO A 168 19.79 7.99 8.52
N ALA A 169 20.10 8.63 9.65
CA ALA A 169 19.12 9.12 10.60
C ALA A 169 18.18 10.13 9.92
N GLY A 170 16.87 9.99 10.16
CA GLY A 170 15.84 10.84 9.55
C GLY A 170 15.36 10.40 8.17
N CYS A 171 16.02 9.42 7.54
CA CYS A 171 15.46 8.69 6.41
C CYS A 171 14.49 7.63 6.92
N GLY A 172 13.49 7.25 6.12
CA GLY A 172 12.60 6.14 6.43
C GLY A 172 13.40 4.83 6.52
N ASN A 173 13.95 4.53 7.68
CA ASN A 173 14.90 3.44 7.92
C ASN A 173 14.23 2.17 8.44
N ALA A 174 12.96 1.93 8.10
CA ALA A 174 12.29 0.71 8.48
C ALA A 174 12.96 -0.50 7.79
N THR A 175 13.85 -1.17 8.50
CA THR A 175 14.07 -2.60 8.26
C THR A 175 12.82 -3.33 8.74
N ASN A 176 12.42 -4.39 8.04
CA ASN A 176 11.21 -5.16 8.26
C ASN A 176 9.95 -4.54 7.61
N ASN A 177 8.86 -4.39 8.35
CA ASN A 177 7.59 -3.98 7.75
C ASN A 177 7.56 -2.48 7.40
N MET A 178 7.46 -2.17 6.11
CA MET A 178 7.17 -0.84 5.62
C MET A 178 5.68 -0.75 5.26
N TYR A 179 4.96 0.13 5.94
CA TYR A 179 3.55 0.40 5.69
C TYR A 179 3.43 1.69 4.88
N ILE A 180 2.92 1.57 3.68
CA ILE A 180 2.75 2.66 2.73
C ILE A 180 1.26 2.91 2.58
N SER A 181 0.80 4.08 2.97
CA SER A 181 -0.59 4.49 2.84
C SER A 181 -0.67 5.92 2.34
N GLY A 182 -1.80 6.28 1.75
CA GLY A 182 -2.05 7.64 1.28
C GLY A 182 -3.40 7.76 0.60
N ALA A 183 -3.85 8.99 0.44
CA ALA A 183 -5.15 9.28 -0.17
C ALA A 183 -5.25 8.73 -1.60
N THR A 184 -4.17 8.84 -2.38
CA THR A 184 -4.15 8.41 -3.79
C THR A 184 -4.10 6.88 -3.91
N LEU A 185 -3.31 6.18 -3.06
CA LEU A 185 -3.33 4.72 -3.00
C LEU A 185 -4.72 4.20 -2.62
N THR A 186 -5.37 4.86 -1.65
CA THR A 186 -6.74 4.54 -1.24
C THR A 186 -7.73 4.77 -2.37
N ALA A 187 -7.59 5.87 -3.13
CA ALA A 187 -8.42 6.17 -4.30
C ALA A 187 -8.24 5.14 -5.43
N ASP A 188 -7.02 4.66 -5.67
CA ASP A 188 -6.77 3.58 -6.63
C ASP A 188 -7.52 2.30 -6.24
N VAL A 189 -7.40 1.87 -4.98
CA VAL A 189 -8.10 0.67 -4.49
C VAL A 189 -9.61 0.86 -4.54
N ALA A 190 -10.13 2.05 -4.21
CA ALA A 190 -11.55 2.38 -4.35
C ALA A 190 -12.02 2.25 -5.81
N ALA A 191 -11.23 2.75 -6.76
CA ALA A 191 -11.54 2.64 -8.19
C ALA A 191 -11.50 1.17 -8.68
N PHE A 192 -10.58 0.37 -8.18
CA PHE A 192 -10.49 -1.07 -8.49
C PHE A 192 -11.70 -1.84 -7.93
N VAL A 193 -12.09 -1.56 -6.67
CA VAL A 193 -13.29 -2.16 -6.03
C VAL A 193 -14.55 -1.79 -6.78
N ALA A 194 -14.71 -0.52 -7.15
CA ALA A 194 -15.88 -0.03 -7.89
C ALA A 194 -15.92 -0.50 -9.36
N GLY A 195 -14.83 -1.10 -9.88
CA GLY A 195 -14.72 -1.48 -11.29
C GLY A 195 -14.56 -0.29 -12.26
N SER A 196 -14.34 0.92 -11.74
CA SER A 196 -14.11 2.13 -12.56
C SER A 196 -12.70 2.22 -13.14
N ALA A 197 -11.77 1.40 -12.64
CA ALA A 197 -10.43 1.21 -13.19
C ALA A 197 -10.03 -0.27 -13.12
N THR A 198 -9.27 -0.72 -14.13
CA THR A 198 -8.70 -2.08 -14.11
C THR A 198 -7.53 -2.14 -13.14
N ASN A 199 -7.51 -3.16 -12.32
CA ASN A 199 -6.43 -3.39 -11.35
C ASN A 199 -5.23 -4.09 -12.02
N PHE A 200 -4.24 -3.32 -12.40
CA PHE A 200 -2.93 -3.81 -12.81
C PHE A 200 -1.85 -3.61 -11.74
N GLY A 201 -2.24 -3.16 -10.54
CA GLY A 201 -1.34 -2.93 -9.41
C GLY A 201 -0.47 -1.69 -9.56
N TRP A 202 0.72 -1.76 -8.97
CA TRP A 202 1.65 -0.63 -8.87
C TRP A 202 3.06 -1.01 -9.28
N MET A 203 3.80 -0.01 -9.77
CA MET A 203 5.23 -0.07 -10.00
C MET A 203 5.92 0.89 -9.03
N LEU A 204 7.05 0.45 -8.48
CA LEU A 204 7.92 1.23 -7.62
C LEU A 204 9.28 1.42 -8.30
N ARG A 205 9.79 2.64 -8.30
CA ARG A 205 11.13 2.96 -8.79
C ARG A 205 11.80 4.03 -7.91
N ASP A 206 13.10 4.15 -8.02
CA ASP A 206 13.84 5.29 -7.44
C ASP A 206 13.37 6.60 -8.13
N ASP A 207 13.24 7.70 -7.37
CA ASP A 207 12.84 9.01 -7.90
C ASP A 207 13.78 9.52 -8.99
N ALA A 208 15.06 9.13 -8.92
CA ALA A 208 16.11 9.48 -9.87
C ALA A 208 16.90 8.24 -10.28
N GLU A 209 16.46 7.56 -11.35
CA GLU A 209 17.19 6.45 -11.96
C GLU A 209 18.51 6.93 -12.58
N ASN A 210 19.41 5.98 -12.85
CA ASN A 210 20.70 6.23 -13.50
C ASN A 210 21.71 7.01 -12.66
N ALA A 211 21.64 6.85 -11.34
CA ALA A 211 22.58 7.50 -10.42
C ALA A 211 24.04 7.07 -10.71
N ALA A 212 24.99 7.98 -10.51
CA ALA A 212 26.42 7.70 -10.70
C ALA A 212 26.94 6.61 -9.74
N THR A 213 26.35 6.50 -8.55
CA THR A 213 26.64 5.43 -7.60
C THR A 213 25.40 4.59 -7.41
N THR A 214 25.51 3.27 -7.62
CA THR A 214 24.39 2.35 -7.47
C THR A 214 23.85 2.35 -6.05
N ARG A 215 22.53 2.45 -5.94
CA ARG A 215 21.78 2.47 -4.68
C ARG A 215 20.66 1.46 -4.80
N THR A 216 20.51 0.61 -3.81
CA THR A 216 19.53 -0.48 -3.87
C THR A 216 18.76 -0.58 -2.57
N TRP A 217 17.44 -0.61 -2.68
CA TRP A 217 16.52 -1.03 -1.64
C TRP A 217 15.96 -2.40 -2.00
N THR A 218 15.91 -3.32 -1.04
CA THR A 218 15.46 -4.70 -1.27
C THR A 218 14.31 -5.05 -0.35
N ALA A 219 13.30 -5.72 -0.90
CA ALA A 219 12.15 -6.26 -0.17
C ALA A 219 11.95 -7.75 -0.51
N SER A 220 11.31 -8.47 0.38
CA SER A 220 10.90 -9.86 0.15
C SER A 220 9.76 -9.94 -0.85
N THR A 221 9.71 -11.06 -1.59
CA THR A 221 8.59 -11.47 -2.45
C THR A 221 7.76 -12.56 -1.78
N LYS A 222 6.64 -12.94 -2.40
CA LYS A 222 5.86 -14.11 -1.97
C LYS A 222 6.64 -15.43 -2.14
N GLU A 223 7.59 -15.48 -3.10
CA GLU A 223 8.43 -16.64 -3.42
C GLU A 223 9.37 -17.02 -2.28
N LEU A 224 9.65 -16.10 -1.34
CA LEU A 224 10.38 -16.43 -0.11
C LEU A 224 9.67 -17.49 0.73
N GLY A 225 8.35 -17.65 0.58
CA GLY A 225 7.56 -18.65 1.30
C GLY A 225 7.25 -18.29 2.76
N ILE A 226 7.65 -17.10 3.22
CA ILE A 226 7.41 -16.61 4.59
C ILE A 226 6.25 -15.60 4.54
N LEU A 227 5.05 -16.03 4.94
CA LEU A 227 3.84 -15.20 4.84
C LEU A 227 3.95 -13.84 5.55
N SER A 228 4.64 -13.79 6.69
CA SER A 228 4.85 -12.54 7.43
C SER A 228 5.77 -11.55 6.70
N GLN A 229 6.52 -12.00 5.70
CA GLN A 229 7.42 -11.17 4.89
C GLN A 229 6.92 -10.94 3.47
N ALA A 230 5.92 -11.69 3.02
CA ALA A 230 5.33 -11.50 1.70
C ALA A 230 4.67 -10.12 1.57
N PRO A 231 4.60 -9.53 0.36
CA PRO A 231 3.83 -8.33 0.11
C PRO A 231 2.39 -8.48 0.59
N GLN A 232 1.81 -7.41 1.15
CA GLN A 232 0.47 -7.42 1.70
C GLN A 232 -0.28 -6.14 1.33
N LEU A 233 -1.55 -6.28 0.95
CA LEU A 233 -2.48 -5.17 0.83
C LEU A 233 -3.56 -5.29 1.90
N ILE A 234 -3.73 -4.23 2.69
CA ILE A 234 -4.75 -4.13 3.73
C ILE A 234 -5.76 -3.09 3.27
N VAL A 235 -7.01 -3.48 3.12
CA VAL A 235 -8.11 -2.62 2.66
C VAL A 235 -9.15 -2.50 3.77
N THR A 236 -9.33 -1.29 4.31
CA THR A 236 -10.38 -0.97 5.28
C THR A 236 -11.53 -0.28 4.56
N TYR A 237 -12.74 -0.81 4.73
CA TYR A 237 -13.93 -0.33 4.03
C TYR A 237 -15.19 -0.39 4.89
N VAL A 238 -16.24 0.31 4.46
CA VAL A 238 -17.59 0.20 5.00
C VAL A 238 -18.56 -0.18 3.89
N THR A 239 -19.56 -0.98 4.21
CA THR A 239 -20.71 -1.25 3.32
C THR A 239 -21.81 -0.29 3.69
N LEU A 240 -22.35 0.43 2.70
CA LEU A 240 -23.54 1.23 2.92
C LEU A 240 -24.76 0.29 3.05
N PRO A 241 -25.77 0.65 3.85
CA PRO A 241 -27.00 -0.12 4.01
C PRO A 241 -27.80 -0.17 2.72
#